data_9d5cef9ddac22cca9cad83e6f77ab5f3
#
_entry.id   9d5cef9ddac22cca9cad83e6f77ab5f3
#
_cell.length_a   1.000
_cell.length_b   1.000
_cell.length_c   1.000
_cell.angle_alpha   90.00
_cell.angle_beta   90.00
_cell.angle_gamma   90.00
#
_symmetry.space_group_name_H-M   'P 1'
#
loop_
_entity.id
_entity.type
_entity.pdbx_description
1 polymer ?
#
loop_
_entity_poly.entity_id
_entity_poly.type
_entity_poly.pdbx_seq_one_letter_code
_entity_poly.pdbx_strand_id
1 'polypeptide(L)'
;MIPTLAKRGEKGFLQTRKAMRILARTIALIRPSAIVIASPHNLRLFKRIAIVVAENSIGILETSPGRKVALRAACNVGMAWEILRETEAMGLPVVGANYGTFEGPSSNVAMDWGTLVPLWFVLHEQRVNARIVIVAPSREIPIQQNVKFGMGLAKVLERKSSGRTIFIASADQAHTHSRSGPYGFSPAASKFDNLVVEAVKSGNLDRLTRLKPSFVNQAKPDSIWQIAILSGILSKVAMRPRFLSYEVPSYFGMICAGFERIR
;
A
#
# COMPACT_ATOMS: atom_id res chain seq x y z
N MET A 1 2.99 1.10 -15.69
CA MET A 1 2.97 -0.08 -14.83
C MET A 1 1.88 -1.08 -15.26
N ILE A 2 0.61 -0.73 -15.34
CA ILE A 2 -0.45 -1.60 -15.87
C ILE A 2 -0.19 -1.85 -17.37
N PRO A 3 -0.17 -3.12 -17.84
CA PRO A 3 0.26 -3.45 -19.21
C PRO A 3 -0.56 -2.79 -20.31
N THR A 4 -1.88 -2.68 -20.12
CA THR A 4 -2.79 -2.07 -21.09
C THR A 4 -2.61 -0.56 -21.25
N LEU A 5 -1.98 0.10 -20.27
CA LEU A 5 -1.64 1.52 -20.29
C LEU A 5 -0.24 1.79 -20.84
N ALA A 6 0.62 0.78 -20.90
CA ALA A 6 2.00 0.93 -21.37
C ALA A 6 2.05 1.34 -22.85
N LYS A 7 2.97 2.25 -23.20
CA LYS A 7 3.24 2.58 -24.60
C LYS A 7 3.92 1.38 -25.28
N ARG A 8 3.68 1.22 -26.60
CA ARG A 8 4.36 0.18 -27.38
C ARG A 8 5.88 0.39 -27.30
N GLY A 9 6.62 -0.64 -26.87
CA GLY A 9 8.08 -0.56 -26.71
C GLY A 9 8.56 0.06 -25.40
N GLU A 10 7.66 0.44 -24.47
CA GLU A 10 8.03 0.94 -23.14
C GLU A 10 8.77 -0.14 -22.35
N LYS A 11 10.04 0.13 -22.04
CA LYS A 11 10.91 -0.79 -21.28
C LYS A 11 10.84 -0.59 -19.76
N GLY A 12 10.22 0.49 -19.28
CA GLY A 12 10.04 0.76 -17.86
C GLY A 12 9.12 -0.25 -17.17
N PHE A 13 9.31 -0.45 -15.88
CA PHE A 13 8.50 -1.32 -15.02
C PHE A 13 8.47 -2.82 -15.42
N LEU A 14 9.45 -3.33 -16.16
CA LEU A 14 9.42 -4.73 -16.58
C LEU A 14 9.56 -5.70 -15.41
N GLN A 15 10.51 -5.45 -14.52
CA GLN A 15 10.74 -6.27 -13.33
C GLN A 15 9.58 -6.13 -12.34
N THR A 16 9.14 -4.90 -12.08
CA THR A 16 7.98 -4.60 -11.23
C THR A 16 6.72 -5.31 -11.74
N ARG A 17 6.44 -5.21 -13.04
CA ARG A 17 5.28 -5.85 -13.67
C ARG A 17 5.30 -7.37 -13.54
N LYS A 18 6.48 -7.99 -13.75
CA LYS A 18 6.67 -9.44 -13.57
C LYS A 18 6.45 -9.85 -12.11
N ALA A 19 7.02 -9.10 -11.18
CA ALA A 19 6.89 -9.36 -9.76
C ALA A 19 5.46 -9.16 -9.24
N MET A 20 4.76 -8.11 -9.68
CA MET A 20 3.34 -7.87 -9.37
C MET A 20 2.45 -9.04 -9.81
N ARG A 21 2.70 -9.63 -10.99
CA ARG A 21 1.99 -10.83 -11.44
C ARG A 21 2.26 -12.06 -10.57
N ILE A 22 3.51 -12.23 -10.11
CA ILE A 22 3.86 -13.32 -9.19
C ILE A 22 3.09 -13.14 -7.87
N LEU A 23 3.09 -11.92 -7.29
CA LEU A 23 2.35 -11.64 -6.07
C LEU A 23 0.84 -11.84 -6.26
N ALA A 24 0.27 -11.32 -7.34
CA ALA A 24 -1.15 -11.46 -7.62
C ALA A 24 -1.59 -12.93 -7.77
N ARG A 25 -0.79 -13.77 -8.44
CA ARG A 25 -1.02 -15.22 -8.51
C ARG A 25 -0.95 -15.88 -7.14
N THR A 26 0.04 -15.51 -6.31
CA THR A 26 0.15 -16.02 -4.94
C THR A 26 -1.10 -15.65 -4.12
N ILE A 27 -1.56 -14.40 -4.24
CA ILE A 27 -2.79 -13.93 -3.57
C ILE A 27 -4.02 -14.70 -4.08
N ALA A 28 -4.11 -14.95 -5.39
CA ALA A 28 -5.22 -15.74 -5.96
C ALA A 28 -5.29 -17.16 -5.40
N LEU A 29 -4.14 -17.82 -5.18
CA LEU A 29 -4.07 -19.14 -4.56
C LEU A 29 -4.54 -19.13 -3.09
N ILE A 30 -4.32 -18.03 -2.38
CA ILE A 30 -4.79 -17.86 -0.98
C ILE A 30 -6.32 -17.73 -0.95
N ARG A 31 -6.96 -17.23 -2.02
CA ARG A 31 -8.40 -16.95 -2.08
C ARG A 31 -8.87 -16.08 -0.91
N PRO A 32 -8.35 -14.86 -0.75
CA PRO A 32 -8.72 -13.99 0.35
C PRO A 32 -10.18 -13.54 0.22
N SER A 33 -10.85 -13.37 1.36
CA SER A 33 -12.18 -12.74 1.45
C SER A 33 -12.08 -11.21 1.51
N ALA A 34 -10.93 -10.70 2.00
CA ALA A 34 -10.68 -9.28 2.11
C ALA A 34 -9.22 -8.92 1.80
N ILE A 35 -9.02 -7.69 1.35
CA ILE A 35 -7.72 -7.07 1.13
C ILE A 35 -7.72 -5.72 1.84
N VAL A 36 -6.83 -5.55 2.82
CA VAL A 36 -6.56 -4.23 3.41
C VAL A 36 -5.37 -3.63 2.66
N ILE A 37 -5.54 -2.43 2.13
CA ILE A 37 -4.47 -1.74 1.39
C ILE A 37 -4.17 -0.38 2.02
N ALA A 38 -2.91 -0.15 2.37
CA ALA A 38 -2.42 1.17 2.75
C ALA A 38 -1.81 1.87 1.54
N SER A 39 -2.33 3.05 1.19
CA SER A 39 -1.87 3.84 0.04
C SER A 39 -1.38 5.23 0.47
N PRO A 40 -0.27 5.76 -0.12
CA PRO A 40 0.24 7.09 0.19
C PRO A 40 -0.55 8.21 -0.49
N HIS A 41 -1.38 7.89 -1.49
CA HIS A 41 -2.01 8.84 -2.40
C HIS A 41 -3.53 8.98 -2.24
N ASN A 42 -4.11 8.26 -1.28
CA ASN A 42 -5.54 8.36 -0.96
C ASN A 42 -5.84 9.61 -0.11
N LEU A 43 -6.92 9.58 0.62
CA LEU A 43 -7.30 10.67 1.53
C LEU A 43 -6.12 11.09 2.41
N ARG A 44 -5.85 12.39 2.46
CA ARG A 44 -4.82 12.94 3.33
C ARG A 44 -5.45 13.86 4.37
N LEU A 45 -5.64 13.33 5.57
CA LEU A 45 -6.19 14.07 6.69
C LEU A 45 -5.07 14.47 7.64
N PHE A 46 -5.01 15.76 7.97
CA PHE A 46 -3.96 16.31 8.81
C PHE A 46 -3.94 15.64 10.18
N LYS A 47 -2.80 15.05 10.54
CA LYS A 47 -2.56 14.34 11.80
C LYS A 47 -3.55 13.19 12.10
N ARG A 48 -4.15 12.59 11.09
CA ARG A 48 -5.09 11.47 11.24
C ARG A 48 -4.77 10.36 10.26
N ILE A 49 -4.87 9.12 10.71
CA ILE A 49 -4.92 7.95 9.82
C ILE A 49 -6.37 7.77 9.40
N ALA A 50 -6.65 7.81 8.11
CA ALA A 50 -8.00 7.62 7.60
C ALA A 50 -8.25 6.16 7.20
N ILE A 51 -9.44 5.66 7.54
CA ILE A 51 -9.93 4.36 7.14
C ILE A 51 -11.21 4.59 6.35
N VAL A 52 -11.23 4.14 5.08
CA VAL A 52 -12.41 4.32 4.23
C VAL A 52 -13.55 3.43 4.72
N VAL A 53 -14.69 4.05 5.05
CA VAL A 53 -15.92 3.40 5.51
C VAL A 53 -17.06 3.51 4.49
N ALA A 54 -16.74 3.77 3.22
CA ALA A 54 -17.70 3.76 2.12
C ALA A 54 -17.97 2.32 1.64
N GLU A 55 -19.12 2.09 1.00
CA GLU A 55 -19.47 0.77 0.44
C GLU A 55 -18.67 0.40 -0.80
N ASN A 56 -18.25 1.40 -1.57
CA ASN A 56 -17.55 1.21 -2.84
C ASN A 56 -16.32 2.12 -2.96
N SER A 57 -15.39 1.69 -3.80
CA SER A 57 -14.31 2.54 -4.30
C SER A 57 -14.17 2.36 -5.80
N ILE A 58 -14.03 3.47 -6.53
CA ILE A 58 -13.90 3.48 -7.98
C ILE A 58 -12.68 4.30 -8.36
N GLY A 59 -11.79 3.71 -9.15
CA GLY A 59 -10.62 4.38 -9.70
C GLY A 59 -10.61 4.36 -11.23
N ILE A 60 -10.07 5.43 -11.79
CA ILE A 60 -9.83 5.55 -13.23
C ILE A 60 -8.40 6.02 -13.40
N LEU A 61 -7.64 5.31 -14.22
CA LEU A 61 -6.30 5.69 -14.61
C LEU A 61 -6.25 5.82 -16.13
N GLU A 62 -5.88 6.98 -16.61
CA GLU A 62 -5.78 7.28 -18.05
C GLU A 62 -4.37 7.76 -18.39
N THR A 63 -3.82 7.26 -19.49
CA THR A 63 -2.58 7.76 -20.09
C THR A 63 -2.92 8.29 -21.47
N SER A 64 -2.38 9.47 -21.85
CA SER A 64 -2.72 10.08 -23.13
C SER A 64 -2.30 9.23 -24.33
N PRO A 65 -3.01 9.36 -25.48
CA PRO A 65 -4.44 9.54 -25.60
C PRO A 65 -5.20 8.21 -25.68
N GLY A 66 -6.29 8.10 -24.93
CA GLY A 66 -7.29 7.05 -25.16
C GLY A 66 -7.05 5.68 -24.51
N ARG A 67 -5.99 5.52 -23.72
CA ARG A 67 -5.80 4.29 -22.94
C ARG A 67 -6.28 4.50 -21.51
N LYS A 68 -7.35 3.85 -21.16
CA LYS A 68 -8.02 4.00 -19.88
C LYS A 68 -8.21 2.64 -19.20
N VAL A 69 -7.99 2.61 -17.90
CA VAL A 69 -8.36 1.50 -17.04
C VAL A 69 -9.27 2.02 -15.95
N ALA A 70 -10.37 1.33 -15.72
CA ALA A 70 -11.26 1.58 -14.62
C ALA A 70 -11.30 0.34 -13.73
N LEU A 71 -11.35 0.54 -12.42
CA LEU A 71 -11.52 -0.51 -11.44
C LEU A 71 -12.57 -0.07 -10.42
N ARG A 72 -13.56 -0.92 -10.19
CA ARG A 72 -14.52 -0.79 -9.09
C ARG A 72 -14.34 -1.95 -8.14
N ALA A 73 -14.35 -1.67 -6.84
CA ALA A 73 -14.27 -2.67 -5.80
C ALA A 73 -15.29 -2.37 -4.69
N ALA A 74 -15.97 -3.42 -4.21
CA ALA A 74 -16.80 -3.33 -3.02
C ALA A 74 -15.90 -3.25 -1.77
N CYS A 75 -16.20 -2.34 -0.86
CA CYS A 75 -15.47 -2.21 0.39
C CYS A 75 -16.02 -3.17 1.47
N ASN A 76 -15.15 -3.57 2.38
CA ASN A 76 -15.52 -4.30 3.59
C ASN A 76 -15.76 -3.32 4.74
N VAL A 77 -16.94 -2.70 4.74
CA VAL A 77 -17.33 -1.66 5.71
C VAL A 77 -17.27 -2.20 7.14
N GLY A 78 -17.73 -3.45 7.35
CA GLY A 78 -17.70 -4.09 8.67
C GLY A 78 -16.26 -4.19 9.22
N MET A 79 -15.33 -4.70 8.41
CA MET A 79 -13.91 -4.78 8.78
C MET A 79 -13.29 -3.38 8.97
N ALA A 80 -13.66 -2.40 8.15
CA ALA A 80 -13.19 -1.02 8.30
C ALA A 80 -13.58 -0.43 9.67
N TRP A 81 -14.81 -0.65 10.12
CA TRP A 81 -15.28 -0.25 11.45
C TRP A 81 -14.62 -1.05 12.58
N GLU A 82 -14.33 -2.33 12.38
CA GLU A 82 -13.56 -3.12 13.36
C GLU A 82 -12.14 -2.57 13.55
N ILE A 83 -11.45 -2.25 12.43
CA ILE A 83 -10.11 -1.65 12.45
C ILE A 83 -10.17 -0.29 13.15
N LEU A 84 -11.16 0.54 12.82
CA LEU A 84 -11.32 1.86 13.43
C LEU A 84 -11.48 1.74 14.95
N ARG A 85 -12.44 0.93 15.43
CA ARG A 85 -12.69 0.73 16.86
C ARG A 85 -11.49 0.17 17.62
N GLU A 86 -10.81 -0.85 17.05
CA GLU A 86 -9.62 -1.44 17.68
C GLU A 86 -8.50 -0.40 17.85
N THR A 87 -8.23 0.38 16.79
CA THR A 87 -7.13 1.34 16.79
C THR A 87 -7.47 2.62 17.57
N GLU A 88 -8.74 3.03 17.60
CA GLU A 88 -9.23 4.12 18.44
C GLU A 88 -9.11 3.76 19.93
N ALA A 89 -9.48 2.52 20.30
CA ALA A 89 -9.32 2.02 21.68
C ALA A 89 -7.84 1.97 22.12
N MET A 90 -6.89 1.96 21.19
CA MET A 90 -5.45 2.09 21.47
C MET A 90 -4.99 3.55 21.61
N GLY A 91 -5.89 4.53 21.57
CA GLY A 91 -5.61 5.95 21.65
C GLY A 91 -4.93 6.52 20.38
N LEU A 92 -5.09 5.87 19.24
CA LEU A 92 -4.49 6.34 17.99
C LEU A 92 -5.36 7.40 17.30
N PRO A 93 -4.76 8.36 16.60
CA PRO A 93 -5.47 9.40 15.87
C PRO A 93 -6.05 8.87 14.56
N VAL A 94 -7.06 8.04 14.65
CA VAL A 94 -7.76 7.44 13.52
C VAL A 94 -9.08 8.13 13.24
N VAL A 95 -9.61 7.98 12.03
CA VAL A 95 -10.93 8.47 11.63
C VAL A 95 -11.49 7.63 10.50
N GLY A 96 -12.79 7.34 10.57
CA GLY A 96 -13.55 6.79 9.46
C GLY A 96 -13.83 7.88 8.43
N ALA A 97 -13.53 7.60 7.16
CA ALA A 97 -13.72 8.56 6.07
C ALA A 97 -14.68 7.99 5.01
N ASN A 98 -15.66 8.81 4.64
CA ASN A 98 -16.59 8.53 3.56
C ASN A 98 -16.81 9.82 2.76
N TYR A 99 -17.39 9.65 1.58
CA TYR A 99 -17.81 10.75 0.72
C TYR A 99 -19.18 10.43 0.10
N GLY A 100 -20.09 11.39 0.19
CA GLY A 100 -21.48 11.16 -0.25
C GLY A 100 -22.35 10.58 0.87
N THR A 101 -23.05 9.49 0.59
CA THR A 101 -23.96 8.84 1.55
C THR A 101 -23.25 7.70 2.30
N PHE A 102 -23.78 7.33 3.47
CA PHE A 102 -23.27 6.17 4.22
C PHE A 102 -23.50 4.86 3.49
N GLU A 103 -24.62 4.73 2.80
CA GLU A 103 -25.07 3.51 2.14
C GLU A 103 -25.52 3.80 0.71
N GLY A 104 -25.61 2.75 -0.10
CA GLY A 104 -26.12 2.78 -1.45
C GLY A 104 -25.10 3.19 -2.51
N PRO A 105 -25.53 3.39 -3.75
CA PRO A 105 -24.64 3.62 -4.90
C PRO A 105 -23.76 4.87 -4.77
N SER A 106 -24.22 5.87 -4.01
CA SER A 106 -23.49 7.11 -3.77
C SER A 106 -22.48 7.02 -2.62
N SER A 107 -22.47 5.92 -1.84
CA SER A 107 -21.43 5.61 -0.88
C SER A 107 -20.17 5.13 -1.60
N ASN A 108 -19.39 6.08 -2.12
CA ASN A 108 -18.26 5.79 -2.99
C ASN A 108 -17.09 6.75 -2.75
N VAL A 109 -15.90 6.21 -2.54
CA VAL A 109 -14.64 6.96 -2.40
C VAL A 109 -13.77 6.72 -3.62
N ALA A 110 -13.17 7.78 -4.15
CA ALA A 110 -12.23 7.68 -5.26
C ALA A 110 -11.03 6.80 -4.92
N MET A 111 -10.68 5.89 -5.82
CA MET A 111 -9.49 5.05 -5.72
C MET A 111 -8.32 5.76 -6.39
N ASP A 112 -7.27 6.02 -5.63
CA ASP A 112 -6.01 6.57 -6.15
C ASP A 112 -5.20 5.51 -6.92
N TRP A 113 -4.15 5.96 -7.63
CA TRP A 113 -3.31 5.02 -8.41
C TRP A 113 -2.51 4.05 -7.53
N GLY A 114 -2.13 4.45 -6.31
CA GLY A 114 -1.44 3.56 -5.36
C GLY A 114 -2.35 2.43 -4.89
N THR A 115 -3.66 2.66 -4.86
CA THR A 115 -4.68 1.63 -4.59
C THR A 115 -5.04 0.87 -5.87
N LEU A 116 -5.31 1.57 -6.97
CA LEU A 116 -5.78 0.98 -8.23
C LEU A 116 -4.76 0.02 -8.83
N VAL A 117 -3.48 0.42 -8.91
CA VAL A 117 -2.46 -0.36 -9.63
C VAL A 117 -2.27 -1.76 -9.04
N PRO A 118 -1.98 -1.95 -7.73
CA PRO A 118 -1.85 -3.29 -7.18
C PRO A 118 -3.16 -4.08 -7.23
N LEU A 119 -4.30 -3.43 -6.96
CA LEU A 119 -5.60 -4.11 -7.02
C LEU A 119 -6.00 -4.52 -8.44
N TRP A 120 -5.56 -3.80 -9.47
CA TRP A 120 -5.81 -4.20 -10.86
C TRP A 120 -5.20 -5.58 -11.15
N PHE A 121 -3.95 -5.84 -10.72
CA PHE A 121 -3.33 -7.15 -10.90
C PHE A 121 -4.07 -8.25 -10.14
N VAL A 122 -4.61 -7.96 -8.96
CA VAL A 122 -5.27 -8.95 -8.11
C VAL A 122 -6.72 -9.16 -8.51
N LEU A 123 -7.53 -8.09 -8.54
CA LEU A 123 -8.98 -8.18 -8.72
C LEU A 123 -9.37 -8.32 -10.20
N HIS A 124 -8.65 -7.63 -11.10
CA HIS A 124 -8.97 -7.65 -12.53
C HIS A 124 -8.22 -8.74 -13.28
N GLU A 125 -6.87 -8.77 -13.23
CA GLU A 125 -6.07 -9.73 -14.00
C GLU A 125 -6.21 -11.16 -13.47
N GLN A 126 -6.21 -11.37 -12.14
CA GLN A 126 -6.37 -12.68 -11.51
C GLN A 126 -7.82 -13.01 -11.10
N ARG A 127 -8.76 -12.08 -11.28
CA ARG A 127 -10.18 -12.25 -10.97
C ARG A 127 -10.46 -12.69 -9.53
N VAL A 128 -9.66 -12.21 -8.59
CA VAL A 128 -9.87 -12.48 -7.16
C VAL A 128 -11.12 -11.75 -6.71
N ASN A 129 -12.07 -12.48 -6.12
CA ASN A 129 -13.28 -11.91 -5.53
C ASN A 129 -13.04 -11.62 -4.05
N ALA A 130 -12.58 -10.42 -3.74
CA ALA A 130 -12.33 -9.96 -2.38
C ALA A 130 -12.86 -8.54 -2.17
N ARG A 131 -13.41 -8.26 -0.98
CA ARG A 131 -13.77 -6.89 -0.58
C ARG A 131 -12.51 -6.16 -0.10
N ILE A 132 -12.48 -4.84 -0.23
CA ILE A 132 -11.30 -4.05 0.13
C ILE A 132 -11.55 -3.15 1.36
N VAL A 133 -10.48 -2.86 2.10
CA VAL A 133 -10.42 -1.76 3.06
C VAL A 133 -9.25 -0.88 2.66
N ILE A 134 -9.48 0.42 2.45
CA ILE A 134 -8.43 1.37 2.13
C ILE A 134 -8.04 2.11 3.40
N VAL A 135 -6.74 2.18 3.66
CA VAL A 135 -6.12 2.92 4.75
C VAL A 135 -5.22 4.00 4.17
N ALA A 136 -5.39 5.23 4.60
CA ALA A 136 -4.51 6.34 4.28
C ALA A 136 -3.68 6.69 5.53
N PRO A 137 -2.39 6.32 5.56
CA PRO A 137 -1.52 6.62 6.69
C PRO A 137 -1.27 8.12 6.82
N SER A 138 -1.02 8.60 8.03
CA SER A 138 -0.67 10.00 8.26
C SER A 138 0.85 10.19 8.22
N ARG A 139 1.27 11.27 7.57
CA ARG A 139 2.68 11.70 7.48
C ARG A 139 3.05 12.69 8.59
N GLU A 140 2.05 13.30 9.22
CA GLU A 140 2.18 14.41 10.18
C GLU A 140 2.15 13.94 11.64
N ILE A 141 2.02 12.64 11.88
CA ILE A 141 2.14 12.03 13.22
C ILE A 141 3.50 11.33 13.37
N PRO A 142 3.99 11.10 14.59
CA PRO A 142 5.17 10.27 14.81
C PRO A 142 5.05 8.92 14.12
N ILE A 143 6.10 8.50 13.42
CA ILE A 143 6.11 7.25 12.64
C ILE A 143 5.70 6.04 13.47
N GLN A 144 6.02 6.05 14.78
CA GLN A 144 5.65 5.00 15.73
C GLN A 144 4.13 4.83 15.91
N GLN A 145 3.34 5.85 15.61
CA GLN A 145 1.87 5.72 15.63
C GLN A 145 1.37 4.90 14.43
N ASN A 146 2.03 5.00 13.27
CA ASN A 146 1.74 4.10 12.14
C ASN A 146 2.15 2.65 12.46
N VAL A 147 3.28 2.44 13.18
CA VAL A 147 3.67 1.10 13.67
C VAL A 147 2.61 0.55 14.63
N LYS A 148 2.18 1.35 15.63
CA LYS A 148 1.12 0.97 16.58
C LYS A 148 -0.21 0.66 15.86
N PHE A 149 -0.55 1.43 14.83
CA PHE A 149 -1.70 1.15 13.98
C PHE A 149 -1.58 -0.25 13.33
N GLY A 150 -0.41 -0.58 12.79
CA GLY A 150 -0.12 -1.91 12.26
C GLY A 150 -0.29 -3.04 13.28
N MET A 151 0.10 -2.80 14.55
CA MET A 151 -0.12 -3.77 15.64
C MET A 151 -1.61 -3.97 15.93
N GLY A 152 -2.40 -2.89 15.95
CA GLY A 152 -3.86 -2.96 16.12
C GLY A 152 -4.54 -3.65 14.93
N LEU A 153 -4.09 -3.32 13.72
CA LEU A 153 -4.56 -3.98 12.50
C LEU A 153 -4.31 -5.49 12.56
N ALA A 154 -3.11 -5.93 12.98
CA ALA A 154 -2.80 -7.35 13.11
C ALA A 154 -3.79 -8.09 14.01
N LYS A 155 -4.21 -7.49 15.14
CA LYS A 155 -5.22 -8.09 16.03
C LYS A 155 -6.56 -8.32 15.33
N VAL A 156 -7.00 -7.38 14.47
CA VAL A 156 -8.23 -7.54 13.69
C VAL A 156 -8.06 -8.63 12.64
N LEU A 157 -6.95 -8.63 11.89
CA LEU A 157 -6.68 -9.60 10.83
C LEU A 157 -6.54 -11.04 11.35
N GLU A 158 -6.12 -11.23 12.60
CA GLU A 158 -5.99 -12.55 13.25
C GLU A 158 -7.32 -13.09 13.80
N ARG A 159 -8.40 -12.32 13.82
CA ARG A 159 -9.72 -12.80 14.23
C ARG A 159 -10.26 -13.83 13.24
N LYS A 160 -10.86 -14.92 13.73
CA LYS A 160 -11.50 -15.95 12.86
C LYS A 160 -12.58 -15.35 11.94
N SER A 161 -13.30 -14.33 12.43
CA SER A 161 -14.33 -13.59 11.67
C SER A 161 -13.78 -12.85 10.44
N SER A 162 -12.50 -12.48 10.45
CA SER A 162 -11.84 -11.77 9.34
C SER A 162 -11.58 -12.66 8.12
N GLY A 163 -11.68 -13.99 8.26
CA GLY A 163 -11.37 -14.93 7.20
C GLY A 163 -9.91 -14.83 6.73
N ARG A 164 -9.63 -15.24 5.50
CA ARG A 164 -8.30 -15.04 4.90
C ARG A 164 -8.19 -13.62 4.38
N THR A 165 -7.35 -12.82 5.02
CA THR A 165 -7.14 -11.41 4.66
C THR A 165 -5.70 -11.17 4.25
N ILE A 166 -5.51 -10.35 3.22
CA ILE A 166 -4.20 -9.88 2.74
C ILE A 166 -4.03 -8.41 3.13
N PHE A 167 -2.83 -8.04 3.60
CA PHE A 167 -2.43 -6.65 3.72
C PHE A 167 -1.48 -6.27 2.58
N ILE A 168 -1.73 -5.13 1.93
CA ILE A 168 -0.87 -4.55 0.89
C ILE A 168 -0.35 -3.21 1.38
N ALA A 169 0.97 -3.08 1.52
CA ALA A 169 1.66 -1.80 1.66
C ALA A 169 1.99 -1.28 0.26
N SER A 170 1.15 -0.43 -0.29
CA SER A 170 1.43 0.22 -1.57
C SER A 170 2.39 1.38 -1.36
N ALA A 171 3.52 1.38 -2.06
CA ALA A 171 4.63 2.24 -1.72
C ALA A 171 5.56 2.48 -2.92
N ASP A 172 5.89 3.74 -3.15
CA ASP A 172 6.97 4.16 -4.04
C ASP A 172 8.18 4.52 -3.19
N GLN A 173 9.38 4.12 -3.62
CA GLN A 173 10.59 4.38 -2.84
C GLN A 173 11.08 5.82 -3.06
N ALA A 174 12.36 6.09 -2.93
CA ALA A 174 12.90 7.44 -3.09
C ALA A 174 12.57 8.06 -4.45
N HIS A 175 12.25 9.37 -4.47
CA HIS A 175 11.84 10.10 -5.68
C HIS A 175 12.92 11.04 -6.23
N THR A 176 14.13 11.00 -5.69
CA THR A 176 15.22 11.91 -6.08
C THR A 176 16.34 11.19 -6.84
N HIS A 177 15.98 10.23 -7.71
CA HIS A 177 16.94 9.47 -8.53
C HIS A 177 17.39 10.18 -9.80
N SER A 178 16.66 11.19 -10.28
CA SER A 178 16.93 11.82 -11.59
C SER A 178 16.96 13.34 -11.51
N ARG A 179 17.97 13.96 -12.15
CA ARG A 179 18.06 15.41 -12.27
C ARG A 179 16.91 16.03 -13.09
N SER A 180 16.39 15.28 -14.05
CA SER A 180 15.24 15.66 -14.86
C SER A 180 13.89 15.30 -14.23
N GLY A 181 13.88 14.67 -13.06
CA GLY A 181 12.67 14.36 -12.32
C GLY A 181 12.12 15.58 -11.57
N PRO A 182 10.85 15.51 -11.13
CA PRO A 182 10.17 16.67 -10.51
C PRO A 182 10.79 17.09 -9.16
N TYR A 183 11.58 16.23 -8.54
CA TYR A 183 12.22 16.48 -7.24
C TYR A 183 13.74 16.65 -7.33
N GLY A 184 14.32 16.61 -8.54
CA GLY A 184 15.74 16.67 -8.77
C GLY A 184 16.49 15.41 -8.31
N PHE A 185 17.81 15.53 -8.21
CA PHE A 185 18.70 14.44 -7.83
C PHE A 185 19.25 14.61 -6.41
N SER A 186 19.22 13.52 -5.64
CA SER A 186 19.93 13.42 -4.36
C SER A 186 20.60 12.05 -4.24
N PRO A 187 21.87 11.98 -3.76
CA PRO A 187 22.52 10.71 -3.46
C PRO A 187 21.85 9.95 -2.30
N ALA A 188 20.95 10.61 -1.57
CA ALA A 188 20.13 9.98 -0.55
C ALA A 188 19.13 8.97 -1.16
N ALA A 189 18.73 9.12 -2.43
CA ALA A 189 17.77 8.23 -3.06
C ALA A 189 18.25 6.78 -3.10
N SER A 190 19.39 6.53 -3.72
CA SER A 190 19.96 5.17 -3.80
C SER A 190 20.29 4.59 -2.43
N LYS A 191 20.78 5.42 -1.50
CA LYS A 191 21.06 4.99 -0.12
C LYS A 191 19.79 4.57 0.61
N PHE A 192 18.70 5.34 0.46
CA PHE A 192 17.41 5.01 1.05
C PHE A 192 16.85 3.71 0.47
N ASP A 193 16.83 3.58 -0.84
CA ASP A 193 16.28 2.40 -1.52
C ASP A 193 17.07 1.13 -1.16
N ASN A 194 18.41 1.21 -1.07
CA ASN A 194 19.23 0.09 -0.61
C ASN A 194 18.88 -0.33 0.82
N LEU A 195 18.67 0.64 1.73
CA LEU A 195 18.24 0.33 3.10
C LEU A 195 16.87 -0.36 3.12
N VAL A 196 15.93 0.06 2.26
CA VAL A 196 14.62 -0.60 2.13
C VAL A 196 14.77 -2.02 1.59
N VAL A 197 15.57 -2.20 0.53
CA VAL A 197 15.84 -3.54 -0.05
C VAL A 197 16.42 -4.50 0.99
N GLU A 198 17.41 -4.06 1.75
CA GLU A 198 18.01 -4.86 2.83
C GLU A 198 17.03 -5.17 3.96
N ALA A 199 16.24 -4.17 4.38
CA ALA A 199 15.24 -4.34 5.43
C ALA A 199 14.17 -5.36 5.01
N VAL A 200 13.71 -5.29 3.75
CA VAL A 200 12.75 -6.24 3.19
C VAL A 200 13.33 -7.64 3.08
N LYS A 201 14.57 -7.79 2.56
CA LYS A 201 15.24 -9.10 2.44
C LYS A 201 15.48 -9.78 3.79
N SER A 202 15.82 -8.99 4.81
CA SER A 202 16.05 -9.50 6.17
C SER A 202 14.78 -9.65 7.00
N GLY A 203 13.65 -9.10 6.54
CA GLY A 203 12.41 -9.03 7.33
C GLY A 203 12.43 -8.00 8.46
N ASN A 204 13.52 -7.24 8.61
CA ASN A 204 13.69 -6.24 9.67
C ASN A 204 13.27 -4.85 9.21
N LEU A 205 11.96 -4.63 9.07
CA LEU A 205 11.40 -3.34 8.65
C LEU A 205 11.47 -2.26 9.74
N ASP A 206 11.58 -2.64 11.02
CA ASP A 206 11.63 -1.69 12.14
C ASP A 206 12.80 -0.69 12.02
N ARG A 207 13.93 -1.11 11.45
CA ARG A 207 15.07 -0.22 11.19
C ARG A 207 14.73 1.01 10.35
N LEU A 208 13.74 0.91 9.46
CA LEU A 208 13.30 2.02 8.61
C LEU A 208 12.49 3.07 9.37
N THR A 209 11.90 2.70 10.51
CA THR A 209 11.13 3.62 11.35
C THR A 209 12.01 4.54 12.22
N ARG A 210 13.32 4.30 12.20
CA ARG A 210 14.34 5.05 12.98
C ARG A 210 15.22 5.95 12.12
N LEU A 211 14.90 6.09 10.83
CA LEU A 211 15.67 6.96 9.93
C LEU A 211 15.52 8.42 10.33
N LYS A 212 16.63 9.17 10.18
CA LYS A 212 16.63 10.61 10.47
C LYS A 212 15.68 11.34 9.52
N PRO A 213 14.80 12.22 10.01
CA PRO A 213 13.85 12.97 9.17
C PRO A 213 14.52 13.74 8.03
N SER A 214 15.71 14.32 8.26
CA SER A 214 16.48 15.02 7.25
C SER A 214 16.91 14.11 6.08
N PHE A 215 17.28 12.86 6.37
CA PHE A 215 17.64 11.88 5.35
C PHE A 215 16.42 11.44 4.53
N VAL A 216 15.29 11.16 5.21
CA VAL A 216 14.01 10.85 4.55
C VAL A 216 13.56 12.00 3.65
N ASN A 217 13.69 13.25 4.13
CA ASN A 217 13.33 14.42 3.34
C ASN A 217 14.21 14.64 2.10
N GLN A 218 15.50 14.23 2.14
CA GLN A 218 16.38 14.27 0.97
C GLN A 218 16.04 13.19 -0.06
N ALA A 219 15.65 12.00 0.38
CA ALA A 219 15.26 10.92 -0.50
C ALA A 219 13.82 11.07 -1.06
N LYS A 220 12.94 11.76 -0.34
CA LYS A 220 11.52 11.98 -0.66
C LYS A 220 10.75 10.70 -1.02
N PRO A 221 10.74 9.67 -0.14
CA PRO A 221 9.97 8.47 -0.40
C PRO A 221 8.48 8.67 -0.12
N ASP A 222 7.64 7.88 -0.78
CA ASP A 222 6.22 7.73 -0.47
C ASP A 222 5.91 6.34 0.13
N SER A 223 6.86 5.74 0.84
CA SER A 223 6.81 4.35 1.32
C SER A 223 6.82 4.19 2.83
N ILE A 224 7.48 5.09 3.54
CA ILE A 224 7.90 4.84 4.93
C ILE A 224 6.72 4.64 5.89
N TRP A 225 5.60 5.30 5.66
CA TRP A 225 4.39 5.21 6.51
C TRP A 225 3.66 3.89 6.34
N GLN A 226 3.52 3.39 5.12
CA GLN A 226 2.93 2.08 4.81
C GLN A 226 3.83 0.94 5.28
N ILE A 227 5.15 1.11 5.13
CA ILE A 227 6.15 0.17 5.66
C ILE A 227 6.12 0.15 7.18
N ALA A 228 5.89 1.29 7.85
CA ALA A 228 5.72 1.34 9.30
C ALA A 228 4.49 0.56 9.77
N ILE A 229 3.36 0.66 9.05
CA ILE A 229 2.17 -0.17 9.31
C ILE A 229 2.51 -1.65 9.15
N LEU A 230 3.17 -2.02 8.03
CA LEU A 230 3.60 -3.41 7.80
C LEU A 230 4.57 -3.89 8.89
N SER A 231 5.52 -3.07 9.33
CA SER A 231 6.42 -3.39 10.45
C SER A 231 5.65 -3.70 11.73
N GLY A 232 4.60 -2.92 12.01
CA GLY A 232 3.69 -3.18 13.14
C GLY A 232 2.98 -4.54 13.03
N ILE A 233 2.50 -4.91 11.84
CA ILE A 233 1.89 -6.22 11.59
C ILE A 233 2.91 -7.33 11.83
N LEU A 234 4.11 -7.22 11.24
CA LEU A 234 5.16 -8.22 11.35
C LEU A 234 5.68 -8.39 12.78
N SER A 235 5.56 -7.38 13.65
CA SER A 235 5.90 -7.50 15.07
C SER A 235 4.93 -8.39 15.85
N LYS A 236 3.75 -8.71 15.28
CA LYS A 236 2.71 -9.53 15.91
C LYS A 236 2.51 -10.88 15.22
N VAL A 237 2.89 -10.96 13.95
CA VAL A 237 2.69 -12.17 13.14
C VAL A 237 4.03 -12.57 12.54
N ALA A 238 4.50 -13.78 12.87
CA ALA A 238 5.74 -14.31 12.32
C ALA A 238 5.60 -14.64 10.84
N MET A 239 6.35 -13.93 10.00
CA MET A 239 6.33 -14.08 8.55
C MET A 239 7.74 -14.12 7.98
N ARG A 240 7.93 -14.87 6.90
CA ARG A 240 9.18 -14.95 6.16
C ARG A 240 9.13 -14.01 4.95
N PRO A 241 10.14 -13.16 4.75
CA PRO A 241 10.22 -12.29 3.59
C PRO A 241 10.50 -13.08 2.31
N ARG A 242 9.90 -12.62 1.21
CA ARG A 242 10.16 -13.06 -0.16
C ARG A 242 10.36 -11.85 -1.05
N PHE A 243 11.60 -11.48 -1.24
CA PHE A 243 11.98 -10.39 -2.15
C PHE A 243 11.85 -10.85 -3.61
N LEU A 244 11.25 -10.03 -4.48
CA LEU A 244 11.03 -10.37 -5.88
C LEU A 244 11.76 -9.45 -6.84
N SER A 245 11.67 -8.13 -6.67
CA SER A 245 12.32 -7.17 -7.56
C SER A 245 12.53 -5.82 -6.91
N TYR A 246 13.55 -5.12 -7.42
CA TYR A 246 13.76 -3.69 -7.26
C TYR A 246 14.24 -3.13 -8.61
N GLU A 247 13.67 -2.00 -9.02
CA GLU A 247 14.11 -1.24 -10.20
C GLU A 247 13.82 0.25 -10.00
N VAL A 248 14.53 1.10 -10.74
CA VAL A 248 14.30 2.54 -10.83
C VAL A 248 13.85 2.85 -12.24
N PRO A 249 12.54 2.77 -12.53
CA PRO A 249 12.03 2.90 -13.90
C PRO A 249 12.04 4.33 -14.43
N SER A 250 12.14 5.33 -13.54
CA SER A 250 12.19 6.75 -13.89
C SER A 250 12.94 7.54 -12.81
N TYR A 251 12.29 8.47 -12.13
CA TYR A 251 12.85 9.26 -11.04
C TYR A 251 12.60 8.66 -9.65
N PHE A 252 11.89 7.55 -9.56
CA PHE A 252 11.55 6.87 -8.30
C PHE A 252 11.85 5.38 -8.33
N GLY A 253 12.14 4.82 -7.15
CA GLY A 253 12.38 3.40 -6.98
C GLY A 253 11.08 2.61 -6.80
N MET A 254 11.07 1.37 -7.29
CA MET A 254 9.97 0.43 -7.15
C MET A 254 10.48 -0.89 -6.58
N ILE A 255 9.79 -1.39 -5.56
CA ILE A 255 10.09 -2.67 -4.93
C ILE A 255 8.85 -3.57 -4.96
N CYS A 256 9.04 -4.87 -5.18
CA CYS A 256 8.00 -5.86 -4.99
C CYS A 256 8.52 -6.97 -4.08
N ALA A 257 7.77 -7.25 -3.03
CA ALA A 257 8.07 -8.31 -2.08
C ALA A 257 6.78 -8.82 -1.43
N GLY A 258 6.81 -10.04 -0.94
CA GLY A 258 5.77 -10.64 -0.12
C GLY A 258 6.32 -11.06 1.24
N PHE A 259 5.44 -11.22 2.21
CA PHE A 259 5.72 -11.82 3.50
C PHE A 259 4.76 -12.99 3.69
N GLU A 260 5.30 -14.18 3.83
CA GLU A 260 4.54 -15.42 3.92
C GLU A 260 4.55 -15.93 5.37
N ARG A 261 3.39 -16.35 5.86
CA ARG A 261 3.27 -16.86 7.24
C ARG A 261 4.17 -18.08 7.43
N ILE A 262 4.93 -18.10 8.52
CA ILE A 262 5.69 -19.26 8.94
C ILE A 262 4.67 -20.25 9.51
N ARG A 263 4.59 -21.44 8.90
CA ARG A 263 3.73 -22.56 9.37
C ARG A 263 4.29 -23.19 10.61
#